data_c9ed6e6370fac0c711a9a99811294568
#
_entry.id   c9ed6e6370fac0c711a9a99811294568
#
_cell.length_a   1.000
_cell.length_b   1.000
_cell.length_c   1.000
_cell.angle_alpha   90.00
_cell.angle_beta   90.00
_cell.angle_gamma   90.00
#
_symmetry.space_group_name_H-M   'P 1'
#
loop_
_entity.id
_entity.type
_entity.pdbx_description
1 polymer ?
#
loop_
_entity_poly.entity_id
_entity_poly.type
_entity_poly.pdbx_seq_one_letter_code
_entity_poly.pdbx_strand_id
1 'polypeptide(L)'
;MSIHKGPNILELTCQKELSDCASQNIALIVFGAPWCHPCQWQWPFLYRVVAQSSQPVVLAKVDAEEYEALAKEYQIEGLPTILLFHQGVLLKRFIGVQTDVQLLTAIQETCI
;
A
#
# COMPACT_ATOMS: atom_id res chain seq x y z
N MET A 1 22.97 -15.03 -1.38
CA MET A 1 22.26 -14.99 -1.01
C MET A 1 21.49 -14.10 -0.84
N SER A 2 20.81 -14.03 -1.00
CA SER A 2 20.08 -13.22 -0.86
C SER A 2 19.54 -12.86 0.02
N ILE A 3 19.24 -12.28 0.27
CA ILE A 3 18.85 -11.83 1.20
C ILE A 3 17.63 -11.36 1.17
N HIS A 4 16.87 -11.29 1.02
CA HIS A 4 15.74 -10.69 1.04
C HIS A 4 15.24 -10.20 1.67
N LYS A 5 14.71 -9.92 1.86
CA LYS A 5 14.48 -9.12 2.39
C LYS A 5 13.21 -8.74 2.61
N GLY A 6 12.52 -8.27 2.20
CA GLY A 6 11.17 -7.92 2.46
C GLY A 6 10.21 -8.78 1.66
N PRO A 7 8.92 -8.60 1.84
CA PRO A 7 7.92 -9.31 1.04
C PRO A 7 7.95 -8.85 -0.41
N ASN A 8 7.35 -9.64 -1.28
CA ASN A 8 7.16 -9.23 -2.66
C ASN A 8 6.25 -8.02 -2.71
N ILE A 9 6.66 -7.03 -3.48
CA ILE A 9 5.88 -5.82 -3.67
C ILE A 9 5.48 -5.75 -5.13
N LEU A 10 4.17 -5.73 -5.38
CA LEU A 10 3.67 -5.64 -6.74
C LEU A 10 3.76 -4.20 -7.23
N GLU A 11 4.17 -4.02 -8.47
CA GLU A 11 4.14 -2.70 -9.11
C GLU A 11 2.92 -2.63 -10.00
N LEU A 12 2.05 -1.67 -9.73
CA LEU A 12 0.79 -1.54 -10.46
C LEU A 12 0.89 -0.38 -11.41
N THR A 13 0.45 -0.61 -12.65
CA THR A 13 0.59 0.39 -13.70
C THR A 13 -0.74 0.79 -14.32
N CYS A 14 -1.83 0.11 -13.99
CA CYS A 14 -3.12 0.40 -14.58
C CYS A 14 -4.24 -0.02 -13.64
N GLN A 15 -5.44 0.45 -13.97
CA GLN A 15 -6.60 0.19 -13.12
C GLN A 15 -6.90 -1.30 -12.99
N LYS A 16 -6.71 -2.07 -14.05
CA LYS A 16 -7.00 -3.50 -13.97
C LYS A 16 -6.08 -4.19 -12.97
N GLU A 17 -4.78 -3.87 -13.03
CA GLU A 17 -3.83 -4.46 -12.09
C GLU A 17 -4.16 -4.06 -10.66
N LEU A 18 -4.55 -2.79 -10.46
CA LEU A 18 -4.90 -2.33 -9.13
C LEU A 18 -6.15 -3.05 -8.63
N SER A 19 -7.16 -3.17 -9.47
CA SER A 19 -8.39 -3.88 -9.12
C SER A 19 -8.10 -5.33 -8.74
N ASP A 20 -7.27 -6.00 -9.53
CA ASP A 20 -6.93 -7.39 -9.23
C ASP A 20 -6.21 -7.50 -7.89
N CYS A 21 -5.29 -6.58 -7.61
CA CYS A 21 -4.58 -6.56 -6.33
C CYS A 21 -5.55 -6.26 -5.19
N ALA A 22 -6.42 -5.27 -5.38
CA ALA A 22 -7.35 -4.83 -4.34
C ALA A 22 -8.37 -5.92 -3.98
N SER A 23 -8.62 -6.87 -4.88
CA SER A 23 -9.57 -7.93 -4.64
C SER A 23 -9.05 -9.00 -3.68
N GLN A 24 -7.77 -8.94 -3.33
CA GLN A 24 -7.20 -9.83 -2.35
C GLN A 24 -7.83 -9.60 -0.99
N ASN A 25 -7.55 -10.49 -0.03
CA ASN A 25 -8.15 -10.37 1.28
C ASN A 25 -7.85 -9.00 1.90
N ILE A 26 -6.56 -8.68 2.06
CA ILE A 26 -6.13 -7.36 2.55
C ILE A 26 -5.03 -6.88 1.62
N ALA A 27 -5.19 -5.67 1.10
CA ALA A 27 -4.18 -5.07 0.24
C ALA A 27 -3.87 -3.66 0.71
N LEU A 28 -2.58 -3.35 0.82
CA LEU A 28 -2.09 -2.00 1.07
C LEU A 28 -1.42 -1.53 -0.20
N ILE A 29 -1.99 -0.50 -0.81
CA ILE A 29 -1.49 0.04 -2.07
C ILE A 29 -0.92 1.42 -1.80
N VAL A 30 0.37 1.59 -2.08
CA VAL A 30 1.12 2.79 -1.73
C VAL A 30 1.39 3.59 -2.99
N PHE A 31 0.90 4.81 -3.02
CA PHE A 31 1.22 5.76 -4.08
C PHE A 31 2.42 6.58 -3.63
N GLY A 32 3.45 6.61 -4.46
CA GLY A 32 4.67 7.33 -4.16
C GLY A 32 5.36 7.79 -5.43
N ALA A 33 6.60 8.22 -5.31
CA ALA A 33 7.41 8.65 -6.44
C ALA A 33 8.89 8.43 -6.11
N PRO A 34 9.74 8.27 -7.13
CA PRO A 34 11.17 8.00 -6.87
C PRO A 34 11.88 9.09 -6.07
N TRP A 35 11.44 10.36 -6.24
CA TRP A 35 12.05 11.49 -5.55
C TRP A 35 11.50 11.72 -4.14
N CYS A 36 10.51 10.95 -3.73
CA CYS A 36 9.81 11.19 -2.47
C CYS A 36 10.52 10.46 -1.32
N HIS A 37 11.27 11.20 -0.50
CA HIS A 37 11.97 10.61 0.64
C HIS A 37 11.02 10.01 1.67
N PRO A 38 9.94 10.69 2.06
CA PRO A 38 9.00 10.06 3.01
C PRO A 38 8.42 8.75 2.50
N CYS A 39 8.26 8.61 1.20
CA CYS A 39 7.78 7.35 0.62
C CYS A 39 8.75 6.21 0.93
N GLN A 40 10.05 6.50 0.89
CA GLN A 40 11.06 5.49 1.20
C GLN A 40 11.03 5.09 2.67
N TRP A 41 10.76 6.04 3.55
CA TRP A 41 10.67 5.77 5.00
C TRP A 41 9.47 4.88 5.34
N GLN A 42 8.48 4.84 4.46
CA GLN A 42 7.27 4.08 4.70
C GLN A 42 7.51 2.56 4.65
N TRP A 43 8.44 2.10 3.81
CA TRP A 43 8.56 0.68 3.52
C TRP A 43 8.94 -0.18 4.73
N PRO A 44 9.87 0.22 5.58
CA PRO A 44 10.16 -0.60 6.77
C PRO A 44 8.93 -0.86 7.63
N PHE A 45 8.05 0.13 7.77
CA PHE A 45 6.82 -0.06 8.52
C PHE A 45 5.89 -1.05 7.83
N LEU A 46 5.82 -0.97 6.50
CA LEU A 46 4.98 -1.90 5.75
C LEU A 46 5.48 -3.33 5.85
N TYR A 47 6.79 -3.52 5.83
CA TYR A 47 7.37 -4.85 6.01
C TYR A 47 6.99 -5.43 7.36
N ARG A 48 7.00 -4.60 8.41
CA ARG A 48 6.59 -5.06 9.73
C ARG A 48 5.11 -5.43 9.76
N VAL A 49 4.28 -4.68 9.04
CA VAL A 49 2.85 -5.01 8.97
C VAL A 49 2.67 -6.41 8.41
N VAL A 50 3.34 -6.71 7.30
CA VAL A 50 3.21 -8.04 6.69
C VAL A 50 3.69 -9.12 7.65
N ALA A 51 4.81 -8.86 8.36
CA ALA A 51 5.38 -9.84 9.26
C ALA A 51 4.50 -10.09 10.49
N GLN A 52 3.78 -9.07 10.95
CA GLN A 52 3.05 -9.14 12.21
C GLN A 52 1.56 -9.38 12.05
N SER A 53 1.02 -9.18 10.85
CA SER A 53 -0.40 -9.36 10.62
C SER A 53 -0.79 -10.82 10.80
N SER A 54 -1.93 -11.05 11.44
CA SER A 54 -2.47 -12.40 11.58
C SER A 54 -3.08 -12.90 10.28
N GLN A 55 -3.36 -12.01 9.33
CA GLN A 55 -3.89 -12.36 8.03
C GLN A 55 -2.90 -11.96 6.95
N PRO A 56 -2.88 -12.67 5.80
CA PRO A 56 -2.01 -12.29 4.71
C PRO A 56 -2.32 -10.88 4.22
N VAL A 57 -1.28 -10.08 4.01
CA VAL A 57 -1.41 -8.72 3.50
C VAL A 57 -0.58 -8.61 2.23
N VAL A 58 -1.21 -8.16 1.15
CA VAL A 58 -0.54 -7.92 -0.12
C VAL A 58 -0.08 -6.47 -0.13
N LEU A 59 1.18 -6.26 -0.50
CA LEU A 59 1.73 -4.91 -0.68
C LEU A 59 1.89 -4.61 -2.15
N ALA A 60 1.50 -3.41 -2.55
CA ALA A 60 1.68 -2.96 -3.91
C ALA A 60 2.05 -1.49 -3.92
N LYS A 61 2.68 -1.05 -4.99
CA LYS A 61 3.04 0.35 -5.14
C LYS A 61 2.66 0.85 -6.52
N VAL A 62 2.36 2.14 -6.58
CA VAL A 62 2.09 2.86 -7.83
C VAL A 62 3.01 4.07 -7.86
N ASP A 63 3.73 4.25 -8.96
CA ASP A 63 4.48 5.48 -9.19
C ASP A 63 3.47 6.53 -9.66
N ALA A 64 3.13 7.45 -8.76
CA ALA A 64 2.08 8.44 -9.04
C ALA A 64 2.50 9.43 -10.10
N GLU A 65 3.80 9.61 -10.30
CA GLU A 65 4.31 10.51 -11.32
C GLU A 65 4.24 9.88 -12.70
N GLU A 66 4.64 8.62 -12.78
CA GLU A 66 4.61 7.91 -14.07
C GLU A 66 3.18 7.56 -14.48
N TYR A 67 2.35 7.19 -13.53
CA TYR A 67 0.98 6.73 -13.82
C TYR A 67 -0.04 7.74 -13.29
N GLU A 68 0.01 8.95 -13.87
CA GLU A 68 -0.80 10.08 -13.40
C GLU A 68 -2.30 9.80 -13.47
N ALA A 69 -2.73 9.10 -14.53
CA ALA A 69 -4.16 8.83 -14.69
C ALA A 69 -4.67 7.97 -13.54
N LEU A 70 -3.86 6.98 -13.12
CA LEU A 70 -4.23 6.12 -12.02
C LEU A 70 -4.27 6.89 -10.71
N ALA A 71 -3.28 7.77 -10.49
CA ALA A 71 -3.25 8.60 -9.31
C ALA A 71 -4.47 9.53 -9.25
N LYS A 72 -4.87 10.09 -10.40
CA LYS A 72 -6.04 10.94 -10.46
C LYS A 72 -7.32 10.19 -10.16
N GLU A 73 -7.41 8.97 -10.62
CA GLU A 73 -8.60 8.15 -10.38
C GLU A 73 -8.86 7.97 -8.89
N TYR A 74 -7.80 7.83 -8.11
CA TYR A 74 -7.92 7.67 -6.67
C TYR A 74 -7.73 8.97 -5.90
N GLN A 75 -7.67 10.10 -6.62
CA GLN A 75 -7.61 11.43 -6.02
C GLN A 75 -6.41 11.58 -5.08
N ILE A 76 -5.26 11.12 -5.55
CA ILE A 76 -4.01 11.19 -4.78
C ILE A 76 -3.47 12.60 -4.84
N GLU A 77 -3.33 13.26 -3.69
CA GLU A 77 -2.85 14.63 -3.63
C GLU A 77 -1.55 14.79 -2.86
N GLY A 78 -1.24 13.87 -1.97
CA GLY A 78 0.00 13.90 -1.21
C GLY A 78 0.70 12.57 -1.27
N LEU A 79 2.00 12.55 -1.00
CA LEU A 79 2.80 11.32 -1.05
C LEU A 79 3.57 11.17 0.24
N PRO A 80 3.64 9.95 0.77
CA PRO A 80 2.92 8.78 0.29
C PRO A 80 1.45 8.82 0.66
N THR A 81 0.62 8.16 -0.14
CA THR A 81 -0.75 7.87 0.23
C THR A 81 -0.92 6.37 0.20
N ILE A 82 -1.49 5.81 1.26
CA ILE A 82 -1.73 4.39 1.37
C ILE A 82 -3.22 4.13 1.32
N LEU A 83 -3.64 3.24 0.44
CA LEU A 83 -5.03 2.82 0.34
C LEU A 83 -5.14 1.42 0.92
N LEU A 84 -6.03 1.25 1.89
CA LEU A 84 -6.31 -0.06 2.49
C LEU A 84 -7.58 -0.63 1.86
N PHE A 85 -7.41 -1.73 1.15
CA PHE A 85 -8.52 -2.45 0.54
C PHE A 85 -8.75 -3.76 1.26
N HIS A 86 -10.01 -4.17 1.34
CA HIS A 86 -10.40 -5.48 1.86
C HIS A 86 -11.41 -6.08 0.91
N GLN A 87 -11.00 -7.14 0.20
CA GLN A 87 -11.86 -7.86 -0.73
C GLN A 87 -12.50 -6.92 -1.75
N GLY A 88 -11.71 -6.01 -2.30
CA GLY A 88 -12.14 -5.10 -3.34
C GLY A 88 -12.72 -3.79 -2.86
N VAL A 89 -12.93 -3.64 -1.56
CA VAL A 89 -13.55 -2.44 -1.00
C VAL A 89 -12.48 -1.55 -0.38
N LEU A 90 -12.45 -0.29 -0.79
CA LEU A 90 -11.54 0.70 -0.20
C LEU A 90 -12.08 1.09 1.17
N LEU A 91 -11.35 0.74 2.22
CA LEU A 91 -11.80 0.98 3.59
C LEU A 91 -11.22 2.23 4.19
N LYS A 92 -9.94 2.51 3.93
CA LYS A 92 -9.28 3.66 4.52
C LYS A 92 -8.23 4.24 3.59
N ARG A 93 -8.00 5.52 3.74
CA ARG A 93 -6.98 6.28 3.03
C ARG A 93 -6.09 6.96 4.07
N PHE A 94 -4.79 6.74 3.96
CA PHE A 94 -3.81 7.38 4.84
C PHE A 94 -2.92 8.30 4.03
N ILE A 95 -2.78 9.53 4.46
CA ILE A 95 -1.91 10.51 3.79
C ILE A 95 -0.71 10.74 4.70
N GLY A 96 0.49 10.61 4.13
CA GLY A 96 1.72 10.71 4.89
C GLY A 96 2.17 9.38 5.45
N VAL A 97 3.35 9.37 6.07
CA VAL A 97 3.95 8.14 6.59
C VAL A 97 3.14 7.62 7.77
N GLN A 98 2.84 6.33 7.75
CA GLN A 98 2.10 5.65 8.81
C GLN A 98 3.00 4.60 9.44
N THR A 99 2.94 4.48 10.76
CA THR A 99 3.69 3.44 11.45
C THR A 99 3.01 2.09 11.29
N ASP A 100 3.77 1.02 11.58
CA ASP A 100 3.20 -0.32 11.57
C ASP A 100 2.04 -0.44 12.55
N VAL A 101 2.17 0.19 13.74
CA VAL A 101 1.10 0.14 14.73
C VAL A 101 -0.19 0.77 14.19
N GLN A 102 -0.06 1.93 13.54
CA GLN A 102 -1.24 2.60 12.96
C GLN A 102 -1.92 1.73 11.91
N LEU A 103 -1.13 1.12 11.04
CA LEU A 103 -1.68 0.29 9.97
C LEU A 103 -2.27 -1.01 10.50
N LEU A 104 -1.58 -1.66 11.44
CA LEU A 104 -2.09 -2.89 12.04
C LEU A 104 -3.39 -2.64 12.79
N THR A 105 -3.46 -1.52 13.51
CA THR A 105 -4.67 -1.15 14.22
C THR A 105 -5.84 -0.97 13.25
N ALA A 106 -5.59 -0.27 12.14
CA ALA A 106 -6.63 -0.06 11.13
C ALA A 106 -7.10 -1.40 10.55
N ILE A 107 -6.16 -2.29 10.26
CA ILE A 107 -6.50 -3.61 9.72
C ILE A 107 -7.36 -4.39 10.72
N GLN A 108 -6.96 -4.37 11.99
CA GLN A 108 -7.71 -5.06 13.03
C GLN A 108 -9.13 -4.52 13.17
N GLU A 109 -9.29 -3.21 13.05
CA GLU A 109 -10.59 -2.57 13.26
C GLU A 109 -11.53 -2.74 12.08
N THR A 110 -10.98 -2.91 10.87
CA THR A 110 -11.80 -2.86 9.67
C THR A 110 -11.85 -4.17 8.89
N CYS A 111 -10.89 -5.06 9.09
CA CYS A 111 -10.78 -6.30 8.33
C CYS A 111 -11.01 -7.51 9.23
N ILE A 112 -12.05 -7.50 9.99
CA ILE A 112 -12.35 -8.60 10.90
C ILE A 112 -13.02 -9.74 10.15
#